data_622469e6ea11415f4c27b7d13638f4e4
#
_entry.id   622469e6ea11415f4c27b7d13638f4e4
#
_cell.length_a   1.000
_cell.length_b   1.000
_cell.length_c   1.000
_cell.angle_alpha   90.00
_cell.angle_beta   90.00
_cell.angle_gamma   90.00
#
_symmetry.space_group_name_H-M   'P 1'
#
loop_
_entity.id
_entity.type
_entity.pdbx_description
1 polymer ?
#
loop_
_entity_poly.entity_id
_entity_poly.type
_entity_poly.pdbx_seq_one_letter_code
_entity_poly.pdbx_strand_id
1 'polypeptide(L)'
;MNILFISLLDPSESGSGNQKVTLLSAKYLSSVGIHCFIAYFKDSEYSSSQLVFDAKFKIDYNDLDGFRSFLIDNEISIIHNQASRAVNMKFLGQAVAGLKVKIISVLHNLPGTENIRYNKQSLLFQVLNRRISFKWLIYLLLLFFYPITRFLVKYTTKRKYKSIYKYSDALVLLSDAYIPIYRSIANLKDSSKMVSIPNFLSFDYVERNYSKTN
;
A
#
# COMPACT_ATOMS: atom_id res chain seq x y z
N MET A 1 -16.16 9.77 14.10
CA MET A 1 -14.91 8.97 13.92
C MET A 1 -14.24 9.44 12.64
N ASN A 2 -12.92 9.72 12.70
CA ASN A 2 -12.19 10.33 11.61
C ASN A 2 -11.13 9.34 11.11
N ILE A 3 -11.15 9.05 9.81
CA ILE A 3 -10.28 8.07 9.17
C ILE A 3 -9.39 8.77 8.15
N LEU A 4 -8.07 8.58 8.27
CA LEU A 4 -7.09 9.02 7.30
C LEU A 4 -6.69 7.86 6.39
N PHE A 5 -6.97 7.96 5.11
CA PHE A 5 -6.41 7.07 4.11
C PHE A 5 -4.99 7.51 3.72
N ILE A 6 -4.09 6.55 3.53
CA ILE A 6 -2.76 6.83 2.96
C ILE A 6 -2.66 6.15 1.61
N SER A 7 -2.40 6.92 0.56
CA SER A 7 -2.23 6.47 -0.82
C SER A 7 -0.86 6.90 -1.37
N LEU A 8 -0.35 6.19 -2.37
CA LEU A 8 0.88 6.59 -3.05
C LEU A 8 0.68 7.85 -3.90
N LEU A 9 -0.46 7.93 -4.56
CA LEU A 9 -0.87 9.06 -5.40
C LEU A 9 -2.16 9.65 -4.83
N ASP A 10 -2.43 10.92 -5.10
CA ASP A 10 -3.75 11.53 -4.87
C ASP A 10 -4.79 10.69 -5.64
N PRO A 11 -5.81 10.09 -4.97
CA PRO A 11 -6.70 9.15 -5.62
C PRO A 11 -7.55 9.82 -6.71
N SER A 12 -7.75 9.10 -7.82
CA SER A 12 -8.62 9.53 -8.91
C SER A 12 -9.48 8.37 -9.42
N GLU A 13 -10.63 8.68 -10.03
CA GLU A 13 -11.54 7.67 -10.60
C GLU A 13 -10.92 6.95 -11.80
N SER A 14 -10.04 7.63 -12.55
CA SER A 14 -9.25 7.06 -13.64
C SER A 14 -7.99 6.32 -13.17
N GLY A 15 -7.72 6.32 -11.86
CA GLY A 15 -6.52 5.78 -11.27
C GLY A 15 -6.43 4.25 -11.24
N SER A 16 -5.36 3.75 -10.64
CA SER A 16 -5.12 2.31 -10.44
C SER A 16 -6.18 1.67 -9.54
N GLY A 17 -6.25 0.33 -9.53
CA GLY A 17 -7.18 -0.40 -8.66
C GLY A 17 -7.14 0.02 -7.19
N ASN A 18 -5.95 0.28 -6.63
CA ASN A 18 -5.82 0.75 -5.25
C ASN A 18 -6.43 2.14 -5.03
N GLN A 19 -6.30 3.05 -6.01
CA GLN A 19 -6.90 4.38 -5.93
C GLN A 19 -8.43 4.30 -5.97
N LYS A 20 -8.98 3.45 -6.85
CA LYS A 20 -10.43 3.20 -6.94
C LYS A 20 -10.97 2.61 -5.64
N VAL A 21 -10.29 1.62 -5.06
CA VAL A 21 -10.67 1.04 -3.75
C VAL A 21 -10.64 2.10 -2.66
N THR A 22 -9.62 2.96 -2.63
CA THR A 22 -9.54 4.07 -1.66
C THR A 22 -10.73 5.02 -1.78
N LEU A 23 -11.06 5.45 -3.01
CA LEU A 23 -12.20 6.34 -3.26
C LEU A 23 -13.54 5.69 -2.91
N LEU A 24 -13.76 4.44 -3.33
CA LEU A 24 -15.00 3.72 -3.03
C LEU A 24 -15.17 3.52 -1.53
N SER A 25 -14.10 3.16 -0.83
CA SER A 25 -14.13 3.02 0.63
C SER A 25 -14.46 4.35 1.32
N ALA A 26 -13.83 5.45 0.89
CA ALA A 26 -14.09 6.76 1.45
C ALA A 26 -15.53 7.23 1.16
N LYS A 27 -16.02 7.07 -0.07
CA LYS A 27 -17.43 7.38 -0.45
C LYS A 27 -18.43 6.63 0.43
N TYR A 28 -18.20 5.31 0.61
CA TYR A 28 -19.07 4.50 1.45
C TYR A 28 -19.04 4.94 2.92
N LEU A 29 -17.84 5.15 3.49
CA LEU A 29 -17.71 5.57 4.87
C LEU A 29 -18.30 6.97 5.12
N SER A 30 -18.12 7.90 4.19
CA SER A 30 -18.75 9.22 4.26
C SER A 30 -20.27 9.15 4.20
N SER A 31 -20.84 8.22 3.41
CA SER A 31 -22.29 8.04 3.34
C SER A 31 -22.92 7.54 4.66
N VAL A 32 -22.13 6.94 5.52
CA VAL A 32 -22.56 6.51 6.87
C VAL A 32 -22.07 7.45 7.99
N GLY A 33 -21.67 8.67 7.65
CA GLY A 33 -21.35 9.73 8.60
C GLY A 33 -19.94 9.65 9.20
N ILE A 34 -19.00 8.97 8.53
CA ILE A 34 -17.60 8.91 8.92
C ILE A 34 -16.82 9.96 8.13
N HIS A 35 -16.08 10.83 8.82
CA HIS A 35 -15.20 11.81 8.19
C HIS A 35 -13.97 11.14 7.60
N CYS A 36 -13.71 11.39 6.32
CA CYS A 36 -12.63 10.78 5.56
C CYS A 36 -11.61 11.82 5.12
N PHE A 37 -10.35 11.53 5.39
CA PHE A 37 -9.19 12.35 5.05
C PHE A 37 -8.23 11.57 4.16
N ILE A 38 -7.39 12.25 3.39
CA ILE A 38 -6.39 11.60 2.54
C ILE A 38 -5.00 12.19 2.76
N ALA A 39 -4.01 11.32 2.90
CA ALA A 39 -2.61 11.69 2.82
C ALA A 39 -1.93 10.93 1.65
N TYR A 40 -1.11 11.62 0.88
CA TYR A 40 -0.50 11.07 -0.33
C TYR A 40 0.92 11.61 -0.54
N PHE A 41 1.72 10.92 -1.37
CA PHE A 41 3.12 11.30 -1.62
C PHE A 41 3.33 12.08 -2.91
N LYS A 42 2.48 11.83 -3.91
CA LYS A 42 2.61 12.41 -5.25
C LYS A 42 1.25 12.88 -5.75
N ASP A 43 1.26 14.03 -6.39
CA ASP A 43 0.08 14.53 -7.07
C ASP A 43 -0.30 13.58 -8.22
N SER A 44 -1.58 13.49 -8.52
CA SER A 44 -2.12 12.80 -9.69
C SER A 44 -2.42 13.83 -10.77
N GLU A 45 -2.18 13.48 -12.04
CA GLU A 45 -2.56 14.32 -13.18
C GLU A 45 -4.09 14.54 -13.27
N TYR A 46 -4.88 13.68 -12.62
CA TYR A 46 -6.34 13.68 -12.64
C TYR A 46 -6.90 13.71 -11.21
N SER A 47 -6.72 14.81 -10.51
CA SER A 47 -7.25 14.95 -9.15
C SER A 47 -8.76 15.25 -9.16
N SER A 48 -9.58 14.22 -8.99
CA SER A 48 -11.06 14.36 -8.80
C SER A 48 -11.50 14.13 -7.35
N SER A 49 -10.56 13.99 -6.43
CA SER A 49 -10.82 13.55 -5.05
C SER A 49 -11.31 14.65 -4.10
N GLN A 50 -11.46 15.91 -4.56
CA GLN A 50 -11.87 17.03 -3.70
C GLN A 50 -13.26 16.87 -3.07
N LEU A 51 -14.15 16.11 -3.71
CA LEU A 51 -15.54 15.92 -3.24
C LEU A 51 -15.74 14.78 -2.24
N VAL A 52 -14.68 13.99 -1.96
CA VAL A 52 -14.80 12.77 -1.16
C VAL A 52 -14.08 12.87 0.18
N PHE A 53 -13.07 13.73 0.28
CA PHE A 53 -12.25 13.89 1.47
C PHE A 53 -12.42 15.27 2.07
N ASP A 54 -12.60 15.33 3.39
CA ASP A 54 -12.77 16.57 4.15
C ASP A 54 -11.50 17.44 4.11
N ALA A 55 -10.33 16.81 4.15
CA ALA A 55 -9.04 17.48 3.93
C ALA A 55 -7.99 16.54 3.34
N LYS A 56 -6.94 17.13 2.77
CA LYS A 56 -5.82 16.45 2.12
C LYS A 56 -4.49 16.89 2.72
N PHE A 57 -3.55 15.95 2.80
CA PHE A 57 -2.17 16.21 3.24
C PHE A 57 -1.17 15.56 2.28
N LYS A 58 -0.20 16.33 1.79
CA LYS A 58 0.91 15.79 1.01
C LYS A 58 2.03 15.40 1.96
N ILE A 59 2.35 14.10 2.03
CA ILE A 59 3.36 13.59 2.95
C ILE A 59 4.76 13.92 2.43
N ASP A 60 5.53 14.63 3.26
CA ASP A 60 6.98 14.72 3.19
C ASP A 60 7.58 14.00 4.41
N TYR A 61 8.52 13.10 4.18
CA TYR A 61 9.20 12.39 5.29
C TYR A 61 10.11 13.28 6.14
N ASN A 62 10.42 14.48 5.68
CA ASN A 62 11.16 15.49 6.43
C ASN A 62 10.24 16.36 7.33
N ASP A 63 8.94 16.29 7.12
CA ASP A 63 7.92 17.05 7.86
C ASP A 63 7.09 16.14 8.78
N LEU A 64 7.74 15.58 9.79
CA LEU A 64 7.06 14.74 10.78
C LEU A 64 6.08 15.54 11.63
N ASP A 65 6.49 16.76 12.03
CA ASP A 65 5.69 17.62 12.90
C ASP A 65 4.43 18.13 12.19
N GLY A 66 4.55 18.56 10.93
CA GLY A 66 3.39 18.95 10.12
C GLY A 66 2.42 17.80 9.92
N PHE A 67 2.91 16.58 9.66
CA PHE A 67 2.03 15.42 9.56
C PHE A 67 1.37 15.09 10.90
N ARG A 68 2.10 15.21 12.00
CA ARG A 68 1.56 14.98 13.35
C ARG A 68 0.49 16.01 13.71
N SER A 69 0.73 17.31 13.42
CA SER A 69 -0.27 18.37 13.60
C SER A 69 -1.53 18.08 12.80
N PHE A 70 -1.39 17.67 11.53
CA PHE A 70 -2.53 17.28 10.70
C PHE A 70 -3.36 16.15 11.33
N LEU A 71 -2.73 15.15 11.95
CA LEU A 71 -3.42 14.07 12.66
C LEU A 71 -4.22 14.59 13.87
N ILE A 72 -3.64 15.52 14.62
CA ILE A 72 -4.24 16.09 15.83
C ILE A 72 -5.38 17.04 15.47
N ASP A 73 -5.14 17.98 14.56
CA ASP A 73 -6.10 19.03 14.17
C ASP A 73 -7.37 18.46 13.55
N ASN A 74 -7.23 17.34 12.86
CA ASN A 74 -8.36 16.63 12.26
C ASN A 74 -8.88 15.46 13.12
N GLU A 75 -8.45 15.35 14.37
CA GLU A 75 -8.88 14.31 15.32
C GLU A 75 -8.85 12.89 14.72
N ILE A 76 -7.80 12.58 13.95
CA ILE A 76 -7.70 11.29 13.29
C ILE A 76 -7.63 10.17 14.33
N SER A 77 -8.52 9.20 14.22
CA SER A 77 -8.57 8.02 15.11
C SER A 77 -8.03 6.76 14.46
N ILE A 78 -8.11 6.66 13.11
CA ILE A 78 -7.62 5.51 12.34
C ILE A 78 -6.83 6.00 11.13
N ILE A 79 -5.65 5.43 10.91
CA ILE A 79 -4.91 5.50 9.65
C ILE A 79 -5.15 4.22 8.88
N HIS A 80 -5.81 4.32 7.72
CA HIS A 80 -6.04 3.23 6.78
C HIS A 80 -4.98 3.28 5.66
N ASN A 81 -3.88 2.56 5.86
CA ASN A 81 -2.72 2.61 5.00
C ASN A 81 -2.86 1.67 3.79
N GLN A 82 -3.31 2.20 2.66
CA GLN A 82 -3.45 1.51 1.37
C GLN A 82 -2.11 1.37 0.62
N ALA A 83 -1.12 2.17 0.99
CA ALA A 83 0.21 2.19 0.38
C ALA A 83 1.26 1.47 1.24
N SER A 84 0.88 0.48 2.06
CA SER A 84 1.70 -0.12 3.11
C SER A 84 3.10 -0.56 2.66
N ARG A 85 3.26 -0.95 1.38
CA ARG A 85 4.55 -1.32 0.80
C ARG A 85 5.41 -0.15 0.32
N ALA A 86 4.82 1.02 0.12
CA ALA A 86 5.51 2.23 -0.34
C ALA A 86 5.89 3.15 0.81
N VAL A 87 5.13 3.10 1.89
CA VAL A 87 5.26 3.99 3.05
C VAL A 87 6.41 3.56 3.97
N ASN A 88 7.13 4.53 4.51
CA ASN A 88 8.04 4.31 5.62
C ASN A 88 7.24 4.12 6.92
N MET A 89 7.04 2.86 7.31
CA MET A 89 6.27 2.52 8.51
C MET A 89 6.87 3.04 9.82
N LYS A 90 8.18 3.30 9.87
CA LYS A 90 8.81 3.92 11.04
C LYS A 90 8.34 5.38 11.18
N PHE A 91 8.24 6.11 10.07
CA PHE A 91 7.70 7.47 10.05
C PHE A 91 6.26 7.50 10.58
N LEU A 92 5.38 6.61 10.10
CA LEU A 92 4.02 6.52 10.62
C LEU A 92 3.99 6.19 12.12
N GLY A 93 4.79 5.22 12.55
CA GLY A 93 4.90 4.87 13.96
C GLY A 93 5.38 6.02 14.84
N GLN A 94 6.28 6.87 14.34
CA GLN A 94 6.73 8.08 15.04
C GLN A 94 5.63 9.15 15.07
N ALA A 95 4.92 9.34 13.95
CA ALA A 95 3.84 10.33 13.87
C ALA A 95 2.69 10.04 14.86
N VAL A 96 2.34 8.78 15.07
CA VAL A 96 1.26 8.39 15.99
C VAL A 96 1.72 8.16 17.43
N ALA A 97 3.03 8.23 17.71
CA ALA A 97 3.57 7.97 19.05
C ALA A 97 2.91 8.87 20.11
N GLY A 98 2.31 8.27 21.14
CA GLY A 98 1.59 8.97 22.19
C GLY A 98 0.19 9.49 21.79
N LEU A 99 -0.28 9.26 20.55
CA LEU A 99 -1.64 9.54 20.12
C LEU A 99 -2.51 8.27 20.21
N LYS A 100 -3.84 8.47 20.37
CA LYS A 100 -4.82 7.36 20.33
C LYS A 100 -5.21 7.00 18.88
N VAL A 101 -4.23 6.92 17.99
CA VAL A 101 -4.42 6.63 16.57
C VAL A 101 -4.04 5.19 16.28
N LYS A 102 -4.90 4.43 15.59
CA LYS A 102 -4.66 3.05 15.16
C LYS A 102 -4.21 3.00 13.72
N ILE A 103 -3.23 2.16 13.40
CA ILE A 103 -2.75 1.95 12.02
C ILE A 103 -3.26 0.61 11.51
N ILE A 104 -4.11 0.65 10.48
CA ILE A 104 -4.55 -0.51 9.71
C ILE A 104 -3.82 -0.50 8.38
N SER A 105 -2.95 -1.48 8.13
CA SER A 105 -2.25 -1.60 6.86
C SER A 105 -2.91 -2.63 5.96
N VAL A 106 -3.07 -2.31 4.67
CA VAL A 106 -3.68 -3.20 3.68
C VAL A 106 -2.64 -3.65 2.67
N LEU A 107 -2.63 -4.94 2.35
CA LEU A 107 -1.81 -5.53 1.30
C LEU A 107 -2.69 -6.01 0.15
N HIS A 108 -2.71 -5.25 -0.95
CA HIS A 108 -3.55 -5.52 -2.12
C HIS A 108 -3.02 -6.62 -3.05
N ASN A 109 -1.80 -7.07 -2.86
CA ASN A 109 -1.17 -8.07 -3.73
C ASN A 109 -0.70 -9.27 -2.92
N LEU A 110 -0.53 -10.40 -3.61
CA LEU A 110 0.10 -11.58 -3.03
C LEU A 110 1.45 -11.21 -2.41
N PRO A 111 1.69 -11.55 -1.13
CA PRO A 111 2.95 -11.29 -0.47
C PRO A 111 4.14 -11.88 -1.25
N GLY A 112 5.22 -11.10 -1.40
CA GLY A 112 6.44 -11.53 -2.08
C GLY A 112 6.44 -11.36 -3.60
N THR A 113 5.37 -10.84 -4.22
CA THR A 113 5.33 -10.61 -5.68
C THR A 113 6.40 -9.64 -6.16
N GLU A 114 6.87 -8.73 -5.31
CA GLU A 114 8.01 -7.85 -5.61
C GLU A 114 9.30 -8.62 -5.89
N ASN A 115 9.46 -9.81 -5.30
CA ASN A 115 10.65 -10.65 -5.51
C ASN A 115 10.66 -11.28 -6.91
N ILE A 116 9.50 -11.42 -7.55
CA ILE A 116 9.37 -12.01 -8.89
C ILE A 116 10.12 -11.17 -9.92
N ARG A 117 10.08 -9.84 -9.79
CA ARG A 117 10.76 -8.91 -10.69
C ARG A 117 12.28 -9.11 -10.72
N TYR A 118 12.86 -9.64 -9.66
CA TYR A 118 14.29 -9.88 -9.49
C TYR A 118 14.65 -11.37 -9.51
N ASN A 119 13.77 -12.25 -9.99
CA ASN A 119 14.13 -13.64 -10.22
C ASN A 119 15.00 -13.75 -11.49
N LYS A 120 15.75 -14.87 -11.61
CA LYS A 120 16.71 -15.07 -12.71
C LYS A 120 16.03 -14.99 -14.09
N GLN A 121 14.86 -15.58 -14.25
CA GLN A 121 14.10 -15.58 -15.50
C GLN A 121 13.66 -14.18 -15.91
N SER A 122 13.13 -13.39 -14.95
CA SER A 122 12.71 -12.02 -15.19
C SER A 122 13.90 -11.12 -15.57
N LEU A 123 15.03 -11.25 -14.88
CA LEU A 123 16.25 -10.50 -15.22
C LEU A 123 16.78 -10.88 -16.60
N LEU A 124 16.83 -12.18 -16.93
CA LEU A 124 17.23 -12.67 -18.23
C LEU A 124 16.31 -12.13 -19.33
N PHE A 125 14.99 -12.19 -19.12
CA PHE A 125 14.01 -11.61 -20.05
C PHE A 125 14.25 -10.12 -20.30
N GLN A 126 14.55 -9.33 -19.24
CA GLN A 126 14.84 -7.90 -19.37
C GLN A 126 16.14 -7.63 -20.16
N VAL A 127 17.15 -8.49 -20.01
CA VAL A 127 18.41 -8.37 -20.77
C VAL A 127 18.20 -8.74 -22.24
N LEU A 128 17.47 -9.82 -22.54
CA LEU A 128 17.28 -10.30 -23.90
C LEU A 128 16.34 -9.43 -24.74
N ASN A 129 15.31 -8.83 -24.12
CA ASN A 129 14.25 -8.12 -24.85
C ASN A 129 14.36 -6.60 -24.81
N ARG A 130 15.42 -6.03 -24.23
CA ARG A 130 15.62 -4.58 -24.20
C ARG A 130 16.77 -4.14 -25.11
N ARG A 131 16.60 -2.96 -25.72
CA ARG A 131 17.72 -2.29 -26.41
C ARG A 131 18.82 -1.93 -25.41
N ILE A 132 20.05 -1.93 -25.86
CA ILE A 132 21.22 -1.52 -25.07
C ILE A 132 20.99 -0.08 -24.57
N SER A 133 20.98 0.07 -23.25
CA SER A 133 20.73 1.33 -22.55
C SER A 133 21.32 1.26 -21.15
N PHE A 134 21.38 2.36 -20.43
CA PHE A 134 21.80 2.35 -19.03
C PHE A 134 20.97 1.37 -18.16
N LYS A 135 19.66 1.29 -18.40
CA LYS A 135 18.79 0.31 -17.72
C LYS A 135 19.14 -1.12 -18.07
N TRP A 136 19.49 -1.39 -19.32
CA TRP A 136 19.96 -2.71 -19.77
C TRP A 136 21.24 -3.13 -19.03
N LEU A 137 22.20 -2.23 -18.90
CA LEU A 137 23.43 -2.49 -18.13
C LEU A 137 23.16 -2.82 -16.68
N ILE A 138 22.21 -2.10 -16.05
CA ILE A 138 21.78 -2.43 -14.66
C ILE A 138 21.23 -3.86 -14.60
N TYR A 139 20.35 -4.28 -15.50
CA TYR A 139 19.81 -5.64 -15.49
C TYR A 139 20.88 -6.70 -15.73
N LEU A 140 21.84 -6.43 -16.58
CA LEU A 140 22.99 -7.31 -16.84
C LEU A 140 23.84 -7.47 -15.55
N LEU A 141 24.15 -6.39 -14.87
CA LEU A 141 24.86 -6.42 -13.58
C LEU A 141 24.09 -7.18 -12.50
N LEU A 142 22.77 -6.94 -12.40
CA LEU A 142 21.91 -7.66 -11.46
C LEU A 142 21.86 -9.16 -11.77
N LEU A 143 21.90 -9.55 -13.05
CA LEU A 143 21.95 -10.94 -13.48
C LEU A 143 23.32 -11.58 -13.16
N PHE A 144 24.41 -10.87 -13.43
CA PHE A 144 25.78 -11.32 -13.14
C PHE A 144 25.98 -11.56 -11.64
N PHE A 145 25.52 -10.63 -10.80
CA PHE A 145 25.56 -10.74 -9.35
C PHE A 145 24.27 -11.36 -8.74
N TYR A 146 23.61 -12.24 -9.50
CA TYR A 146 22.30 -12.76 -9.12
C TYR A 146 22.21 -13.34 -7.70
N PRO A 147 23.16 -14.13 -7.18
CA PRO A 147 23.07 -14.66 -5.82
C PRO A 147 23.02 -13.54 -4.77
N ILE A 148 23.84 -12.50 -4.94
CA ILE A 148 23.89 -11.32 -4.06
C ILE A 148 22.60 -10.53 -4.19
N THR A 149 22.15 -10.25 -5.43
CA THR A 149 20.90 -9.56 -5.71
C THR A 149 19.72 -10.26 -5.03
N ARG A 150 19.62 -11.58 -5.19
CA ARG A 150 18.57 -12.39 -4.56
C ARG A 150 18.60 -12.30 -3.03
N PHE A 151 19.78 -12.38 -2.44
CA PHE A 151 19.94 -12.24 -0.99
C PHE A 151 19.48 -10.87 -0.50
N LEU A 152 19.94 -9.78 -1.15
CA LEU A 152 19.57 -8.40 -0.80
C LEU A 152 18.07 -8.15 -0.94
N VAL A 153 17.46 -8.61 -2.03
CA VAL A 153 16.01 -8.48 -2.26
C VAL A 153 15.22 -9.21 -1.17
N LYS A 154 15.59 -10.46 -0.85
CA LYS A 154 14.96 -11.20 0.23
C LYS A 154 15.11 -10.50 1.59
N TYR A 155 16.31 -10.01 1.88
CA TYR A 155 16.60 -9.32 3.13
C TYR A 155 15.79 -8.03 3.27
N THR A 156 15.78 -7.19 2.23
CA THR A 156 15.02 -5.92 2.24
C THR A 156 13.53 -6.16 2.32
N THR A 157 13.00 -7.15 1.57
CA THR A 157 11.60 -7.57 1.65
C THR A 157 11.24 -8.03 3.06
N LYS A 158 12.03 -8.91 3.64
CA LYS A 158 11.83 -9.38 5.02
C LYS A 158 11.77 -8.22 6.03
N ARG A 159 12.72 -7.27 5.95
CA ARG A 159 12.74 -6.09 6.84
C ARG A 159 11.49 -5.24 6.67
N LYS A 160 11.06 -5.03 5.42
CA LYS A 160 9.89 -4.24 5.08
C LYS A 160 8.61 -4.87 5.66
N TYR A 161 8.41 -6.16 5.43
CA TYR A 161 7.25 -6.89 5.96
C TYR A 161 7.24 -6.94 7.49
N LYS A 162 8.40 -7.14 8.12
CA LYS A 162 8.53 -7.01 9.58
C LYS A 162 8.14 -5.61 10.07
N SER A 163 8.56 -4.56 9.36
CA SER A 163 8.24 -3.18 9.71
C SER A 163 6.75 -2.91 9.59
N ILE A 164 6.09 -3.36 8.51
CA ILE A 164 4.65 -3.24 8.35
C ILE A 164 3.92 -3.91 9.53
N TYR A 165 4.26 -5.16 9.85
CA TYR A 165 3.65 -5.87 10.96
C TYR A 165 3.89 -5.21 12.31
N LYS A 166 5.12 -4.72 12.55
CA LYS A 166 5.51 -4.08 13.81
C LYS A 166 4.70 -2.82 14.10
N TYR A 167 4.54 -1.95 13.09
CA TYR A 167 3.94 -0.63 13.27
C TYR A 167 2.44 -0.59 12.95
N SER A 168 1.84 -1.68 12.50
CA SER A 168 0.39 -1.78 12.34
C SER A 168 -0.27 -2.37 13.57
N ASP A 169 -1.44 -1.88 13.92
CA ASP A 169 -2.34 -2.49 14.91
C ASP A 169 -3.10 -3.66 14.27
N ALA A 170 -3.46 -3.53 12.98
CA ALA A 170 -4.03 -4.61 12.17
C ALA A 170 -3.42 -4.63 10.78
N LEU A 171 -3.29 -5.82 10.20
CA LEU A 171 -2.81 -6.05 8.83
C LEU A 171 -3.88 -6.80 8.05
N VAL A 172 -4.45 -6.13 7.07
CA VAL A 172 -5.47 -6.69 6.18
C VAL A 172 -4.80 -7.32 4.97
N LEU A 173 -5.13 -8.57 4.70
CA LEU A 173 -4.73 -9.35 3.53
C LEU A 173 -5.98 -9.72 2.73
N LEU A 174 -5.86 -9.92 1.41
CA LEU A 174 -7.02 -10.20 0.55
C LEU A 174 -7.49 -11.66 0.60
N SER A 175 -6.73 -12.55 1.25
CA SER A 175 -7.06 -13.97 1.36
C SER A 175 -6.37 -14.58 2.57
N ASP A 176 -7.02 -15.54 3.21
CA ASP A 176 -6.44 -16.33 4.30
C ASP A 176 -5.18 -17.08 3.86
N ALA A 177 -5.14 -17.52 2.60
CA ALA A 177 -3.95 -18.16 2.02
C ALA A 177 -2.71 -17.25 2.00
N TYR A 178 -2.87 -15.93 2.14
CA TYR A 178 -1.75 -14.98 2.18
C TYR A 178 -1.10 -14.90 3.57
N ILE A 179 -1.80 -15.26 4.63
CA ILE A 179 -1.30 -15.20 6.01
C ILE A 179 -0.02 -16.07 6.19
N PRO A 180 -0.02 -17.38 5.85
CA PRO A 180 1.18 -18.20 6.00
C PRO A 180 2.32 -17.73 5.10
N ILE A 181 2.04 -17.22 3.90
CA ILE A 181 3.05 -16.67 2.99
C ILE A 181 3.69 -15.42 3.59
N TYR A 182 2.89 -14.49 4.10
CA TYR A 182 3.39 -13.29 4.77
C TYR A 182 4.25 -13.63 5.98
N ARG A 183 3.78 -14.51 6.86
CA ARG A 183 4.51 -14.99 8.03
C ARG A 183 5.87 -15.56 7.66
N SER A 184 5.92 -16.39 6.64
CA SER A 184 7.16 -17.00 6.13
C SER A 184 8.15 -15.94 5.65
N ILE A 185 7.72 -15.00 4.81
CA ILE A 185 8.58 -13.92 4.28
C ILE A 185 9.10 -13.03 5.41
N ALA A 186 8.24 -12.61 6.31
CA ALA A 186 8.60 -11.74 7.42
C ALA A 186 9.30 -12.48 8.57
N ASN A 187 9.31 -13.82 8.56
CA ASN A 187 9.80 -14.66 9.64
C ASN A 187 9.15 -14.28 10.99
N LEU A 188 7.81 -14.33 11.02
CA LEU A 188 7.02 -14.02 12.20
C LEU A 188 6.53 -15.31 12.86
N LYS A 189 6.54 -15.33 14.19
CA LYS A 189 5.95 -16.43 14.99
C LYS A 189 4.46 -16.24 15.17
N ASP A 190 4.02 -14.98 15.28
CA ASP A 190 2.65 -14.57 15.56
C ASP A 190 1.98 -13.98 14.31
N SER A 191 0.67 -14.15 14.20
CA SER A 191 -0.20 -13.59 13.17
C SER A 191 -1.49 -12.95 13.72
N SER A 192 -1.55 -12.71 15.05
CA SER A 192 -2.74 -12.20 15.75
C SER A 192 -3.28 -10.88 15.18
N LYS A 193 -2.41 -10.07 14.57
CA LYS A 193 -2.80 -8.82 13.92
C LYS A 193 -3.28 -8.98 12.47
N MET A 194 -3.20 -10.19 11.90
CA MET A 194 -3.54 -10.42 10.49
C MET A 194 -5.01 -10.83 10.39
N VAL A 195 -5.71 -10.17 9.48
CA VAL A 195 -7.09 -10.49 9.12
C VAL A 195 -7.21 -10.59 7.61
N SER A 196 -8.09 -11.46 7.15
CA SER A 196 -8.38 -11.59 5.72
C SER A 196 -9.68 -10.87 5.42
N ILE A 197 -9.61 -9.90 4.51
CA ILE A 197 -10.78 -9.20 3.97
C ILE A 197 -10.60 -9.12 2.47
N PRO A 198 -11.42 -9.86 1.68
CA PRO A 198 -11.33 -9.79 0.22
C PRO A 198 -11.74 -8.39 -0.28
N ASN A 199 -11.21 -7.99 -1.44
CA ASN A 199 -11.67 -6.77 -2.08
C ASN A 199 -13.16 -6.89 -2.41
N PHE A 200 -13.92 -5.86 -2.09
CA PHE A 200 -15.31 -5.77 -2.52
C PHE A 200 -15.38 -5.27 -3.98
N LEU A 201 -16.33 -5.80 -4.72
CA LEU A 201 -16.74 -5.27 -6.01
C LEU A 201 -17.98 -4.41 -5.80
N SER A 202 -18.06 -3.25 -6.43
CA SER A 202 -19.31 -2.48 -6.41
C SER A 202 -20.42 -3.25 -7.13
N PHE A 203 -21.66 -3.16 -6.66
CA PHE A 203 -22.82 -3.79 -7.28
C PHE A 203 -22.93 -3.42 -8.76
N ASP A 204 -22.71 -2.15 -9.10
CA ASP A 204 -22.72 -1.66 -10.50
C ASP A 204 -21.67 -2.34 -11.40
N TYR A 205 -20.54 -2.77 -10.84
CA TYR A 205 -19.52 -3.51 -11.59
C TYR A 205 -19.97 -4.94 -11.87
N VAL A 206 -20.65 -5.56 -10.93
CA VAL A 206 -21.19 -6.91 -11.06
C VAL A 206 -22.31 -6.92 -12.11
N GLU A 207 -23.30 -6.02 -12.02
CA GLU A 207 -24.40 -5.93 -12.98
C GLU A 207 -23.91 -5.66 -14.42
N ARG A 208 -22.97 -4.72 -14.62
CA ARG A 208 -22.42 -4.41 -15.95
C ARG A 208 -21.68 -5.56 -16.61
N ASN A 209 -21.10 -6.47 -15.85
CA ASN A 209 -20.36 -7.59 -16.41
C ASN A 209 -21.25 -8.84 -16.60
N TYR A 210 -22.29 -9.03 -15.79
CA TYR A 210 -23.27 -10.09 -15.98
C TYR A 210 -24.25 -9.81 -17.14
N SER A 211 -24.58 -8.55 -17.41
CA SER A 211 -25.44 -8.17 -18.54
C SER A 211 -24.75 -8.25 -19.90
N LYS A 212 -23.43 -8.45 -19.97
CA LYS A 212 -22.67 -8.60 -21.22
C LYS A 212 -22.44 -10.07 -21.61
N THR A 213 -22.82 -11.01 -20.75
CA THR A 213 -22.61 -12.45 -20.96
C THR A 213 -23.92 -13.20 -21.27
N ASN A 214 -25.05 -12.51 -21.35
CA ASN A 214 -26.35 -12.96 -21.85
C ASN A 214 -26.71 -12.17 -23.09
#